data_9788968fbdb6fd85b48aa60bc2b55d98
#
_entry.id   9788968fbdb6fd85b48aa60bc2b55d98
#
_cell.length_a   1.000
_cell.length_b   1.000
_cell.length_c   1.000
_cell.angle_alpha   90.00
_cell.angle_beta   90.00
_cell.angle_gamma   90.00
#
_symmetry.space_group_name_H-M   'P 1'
#
loop_
_entity.id
_entity.type
_entity.pdbx_description
1 polymer ?
#
loop_
_entity_poly.entity_id
_entity_poly.type
_entity_poly.pdbx_seq_one_letter_code
_entity_poly.pdbx_strand_id
1 'polypeptide(L)'
;MCASSFQKIAAAALAAAGCKHLSAFGTPKSLFLYAMVFSCAVPAASQAGVECLIATSKREPFLVVQVIAKSTTVASGTYRLVLLTHGAGGSSESVQQGSFDLEPGSDRILATTMVAVSDKVEMSARLQIETDRGVSQCGLPE
;
A
#
# COMPACT_ATOMS: atom_id res chain seq x y z
N MET A 1 -19.28 18.62 42.16
CA MET A 1 -19.45 17.25 42.67
C MET A 1 -19.37 16.29 41.50
N CYS A 2 -18.46 15.32 41.62
CA CYS A 2 -18.19 14.13 40.81
C CYS A 2 -17.55 14.41 39.43
N ALA A 3 -16.30 14.33 39.21
CA ALA A 3 -15.24 13.36 39.46
C ALA A 3 -15.55 11.95 38.92
N SER A 4 -14.62 11.53 38.10
CA SER A 4 -14.34 10.12 37.73
C SER A 4 -14.56 9.83 36.25
N SER A 5 -13.70 9.22 35.54
CA SER A 5 -12.50 8.44 35.84
C SER A 5 -11.67 8.28 34.60
N PHE A 6 -10.44 8.51 34.76
CA PHE A 6 -9.35 7.99 33.95
C PHE A 6 -9.46 6.47 33.75
N GLN A 7 -9.40 5.99 32.58
CA GLN A 7 -8.93 4.62 32.37
C GLN A 7 -7.94 4.58 31.22
N LYS A 8 -6.69 4.66 31.62
CA LYS A 8 -5.51 4.22 30.86
C LYS A 8 -5.70 2.76 30.52
N ILE A 9 -5.63 2.43 29.25
CA ILE A 9 -5.24 1.09 28.86
C ILE A 9 -4.09 1.24 27.86
N ALA A 10 -2.91 1.16 28.43
CA ALA A 10 -1.71 0.84 27.69
C ALA A 10 -1.77 -0.67 27.38
N ALA A 11 -1.90 -1.02 26.15
CA ALA A 11 -1.64 -2.38 25.67
C ALA A 11 -0.50 -2.33 24.69
N ALA A 12 0.72 -2.36 25.22
CA ALA A 12 1.91 -2.72 24.48
C ALA A 12 1.83 -4.22 24.21
N ALA A 13 1.45 -4.61 23.01
CA ALA A 13 1.62 -5.97 22.55
C ALA A 13 2.99 -6.07 21.86
N LEU A 14 4.01 -6.38 22.65
CA LEU A 14 5.26 -6.93 22.14
C LEU A 14 4.97 -8.34 21.64
N ALA A 15 4.83 -8.52 20.36
CA ALA A 15 4.94 -9.81 19.73
C ALA A 15 6.42 -10.09 19.47
N ALA A 16 7.13 -10.53 20.51
CA ALA A 16 8.42 -11.15 20.37
C ALA A 16 8.20 -12.58 19.83
N ALA A 17 8.29 -12.75 18.53
CA ALA A 17 8.41 -14.07 17.93
C ALA A 17 9.82 -14.62 18.26
N GLY A 18 9.90 -15.35 19.36
CA GLY A 18 11.10 -16.05 19.78
C GLY A 18 11.40 -17.20 18.83
N CYS A 19 12.47 -17.07 18.07
CA CYS A 19 13.15 -18.24 17.49
C CYS A 19 13.73 -19.06 18.64
N LYS A 20 13.05 -20.12 19.02
CA LYS A 20 13.62 -21.11 19.95
C LYS A 20 14.66 -21.93 19.22
N HIS A 21 15.91 -21.72 19.58
CA HIS A 21 17.01 -22.62 19.34
C HIS A 21 16.70 -24.00 19.97
N LEU A 22 16.48 -24.98 19.15
CA LEU A 22 16.57 -26.38 19.59
C LEU A 22 17.99 -26.88 19.28
N SER A 23 18.80 -26.85 20.30
CA SER A 23 20.05 -27.62 20.30
C SER A 23 19.69 -29.07 20.61
N ALA A 24 19.80 -29.94 19.63
CA ALA A 24 19.85 -31.38 19.87
C ALA A 24 21.22 -31.93 19.42
N PHE A 25 21.96 -32.37 20.40
CA PHE A 25 23.19 -33.17 20.24
C PHE A 25 22.88 -34.49 19.55
N GLY A 26 23.68 -34.88 18.61
CA GLY A 26 23.67 -36.23 18.03
C GLY A 26 24.43 -36.31 16.73
N THR A 27 25.72 -36.64 16.79
CA THR A 27 26.59 -37.05 15.67
C THR A 27 26.34 -38.52 15.27
N PRO A 28 26.89 -39.07 14.18
CA PRO A 28 27.39 -38.53 12.92
C PRO A 28 26.96 -39.33 11.67
N LYS A 29 27.41 -38.86 10.57
CA LYS A 29 27.54 -39.49 9.24
C LYS A 29 26.47 -39.15 8.21
N SER A 30 27.01 -38.50 7.20
CA SER A 30 26.57 -38.46 5.79
C SER A 30 25.64 -37.32 5.38
N LEU A 31 26.27 -36.32 4.80
CA LEU A 31 25.94 -35.62 3.55
C LEU A 31 24.45 -35.38 3.29
N PHE A 32 24.06 -34.19 3.44
CA PHE A 32 23.41 -33.31 2.45
C PHE A 32 22.92 -32.07 3.19
N LEU A 33 23.72 -31.01 3.12
CA LEU A 33 23.34 -29.67 3.56
C LEU A 33 22.29 -29.13 2.61
N TYR A 34 21.04 -29.33 2.91
CA TYR A 34 19.96 -28.51 2.38
C TYR A 34 19.78 -27.33 3.33
N ALA A 35 20.51 -26.25 3.04
CA ALA A 35 20.24 -24.96 3.65
C ALA A 35 18.92 -24.43 3.09
N MET A 36 17.83 -24.74 3.79
CA MET A 36 16.56 -24.02 3.57
C MET A 36 16.73 -22.59 4.07
N VAL A 37 17.07 -21.70 3.15
CA VAL A 37 17.00 -20.26 3.38
C VAL A 37 15.52 -19.91 3.47
N PHE A 38 14.98 -19.88 4.68
CA PHE A 38 13.69 -19.25 4.93
C PHE A 38 13.86 -17.76 4.73
N SER A 39 13.62 -17.29 3.51
CA SER A 39 13.44 -15.88 3.24
C SER A 39 12.14 -15.45 3.92
N CYS A 40 12.24 -14.88 5.13
CA CYS A 40 11.14 -14.11 5.72
C CYS A 40 10.95 -12.89 4.82
N ALA A 41 9.95 -12.92 3.95
CA ALA A 41 9.49 -11.75 3.25
C ALA A 41 8.90 -10.81 4.30
N VAL A 42 9.67 -9.80 4.67
CA VAL A 42 9.17 -8.71 5.51
C VAL A 42 8.23 -7.89 4.63
N PRO A 43 6.94 -7.76 4.98
CA PRO A 43 6.07 -6.84 4.25
C PRO A 43 6.70 -5.45 4.34
N ALA A 44 6.94 -4.83 3.19
CA ALA A 44 7.43 -3.47 3.14
C ALA A 44 6.37 -2.57 3.78
N ALA A 45 6.61 -2.17 5.02
CA ALA A 45 5.79 -1.14 5.67
C ALA A 45 5.89 0.13 4.82
N SER A 46 4.78 0.73 4.44
CA SER A 46 4.78 1.97 3.68
C SER A 46 5.49 3.04 4.51
N GLN A 47 6.64 3.51 4.04
CA GLN A 47 7.48 4.44 4.79
C GLN A 47 6.78 5.78 5.05
N ALA A 48 5.81 6.12 4.23
CA ALA A 48 5.04 7.36 4.34
C ALA A 48 3.94 7.34 5.42
N GLY A 49 3.69 6.21 6.09
CA GLY A 49 2.58 6.06 7.03
C GLY A 49 1.19 6.18 6.39
N VAL A 50 1.13 6.25 5.08
CA VAL A 50 -0.08 6.31 4.27
C VAL A 50 -0.10 5.11 3.32
N GLU A 51 -1.14 4.33 3.42
CA GLU A 51 -1.43 3.27 2.47
C GLU A 51 -2.12 3.85 1.24
N CYS A 52 -1.72 3.40 0.06
CA CYS A 52 -2.35 3.80 -1.18
C CYS A 52 -2.98 2.61 -1.89
N LEU A 53 -4.08 2.86 -2.57
CA LEU A 53 -4.81 1.88 -3.36
C LEU A 53 -5.31 2.53 -4.65
N ILE A 54 -5.16 1.82 -5.76
CA ILE A 54 -5.80 2.16 -7.02
C ILE A 54 -6.91 1.15 -7.26
N ALA A 55 -8.15 1.61 -7.23
CA ALA A 55 -9.33 0.81 -7.50
C ALA A 55 -9.86 1.11 -8.90
N THR A 56 -10.28 0.07 -9.62
CA THR A 56 -10.88 0.21 -10.93
C THR A 56 -12.29 -0.38 -10.91
N SER A 57 -13.23 0.30 -11.57
CA SER A 57 -14.58 -0.21 -11.76
C SER A 57 -15.04 0.01 -13.21
N LYS A 58 -15.56 -1.06 -13.81
CA LYS A 58 -16.04 -1.02 -15.20
C LYS A 58 -17.44 -0.40 -15.23
N ARG A 59 -17.59 0.66 -16.02
CA ARG A 59 -18.85 1.35 -16.30
C ARG A 59 -18.94 1.61 -17.79
N GLU A 60 -19.41 0.63 -18.54
CA GLU A 60 -19.44 0.72 -20.00
C GLU A 60 -20.08 2.01 -20.51
N PRO A 61 -19.43 2.74 -21.42
CA PRO A 61 -18.19 2.41 -22.14
C PRO A 61 -16.90 2.90 -21.45
N PHE A 62 -16.90 3.16 -20.15
CA PHE A 62 -15.78 3.72 -19.41
C PHE A 62 -15.25 2.78 -18.34
N LEU A 63 -13.97 2.91 -18.04
CA LEU A 63 -13.34 2.41 -16.83
C LEU A 63 -13.12 3.58 -15.88
N VAL A 64 -13.65 3.46 -14.67
CA VAL A 64 -13.44 4.44 -13.62
C VAL A 64 -12.24 4.01 -12.80
N VAL A 65 -11.23 4.86 -12.71
CA VAL A 65 -10.03 4.67 -11.90
C VAL A 65 -10.13 5.61 -10.70
N GLN A 66 -10.10 5.05 -9.51
CA GLN A 66 -10.12 5.82 -8.26
C GLN A 66 -8.82 5.57 -7.49
N VAL A 67 -8.26 6.64 -7.01
CA VAL A 67 -7.06 6.63 -6.17
C VAL A 67 -7.46 6.94 -4.75
N ILE A 68 -7.15 6.04 -3.84
CA ILE A 68 -7.54 6.11 -2.45
C ILE A 68 -6.27 6.12 -1.58
N ALA A 69 -6.23 7.06 -0.65
CA ALA A 69 -5.23 7.09 0.41
C ALA A 69 -5.89 6.80 1.75
N LYS A 70 -5.23 6.01 2.58
CA LYS A 70 -5.69 5.64 3.92
C LYS A 70 -4.54 5.81 4.91
N SER A 71 -4.86 6.32 6.10
CA SER A 71 -3.90 6.45 7.18
C SER A 71 -4.51 6.11 8.53
N THR A 72 -3.73 5.49 9.40
CA THR A 72 -4.11 5.23 10.80
C THR A 72 -3.80 6.41 11.73
N THR A 73 -3.03 7.37 11.23
CA THR A 73 -2.64 8.59 11.96
C THR A 73 -2.96 9.82 11.12
N VAL A 74 -2.90 11.00 11.71
CA VAL A 74 -2.95 12.26 10.94
C VAL A 74 -1.83 12.23 9.90
N ALA A 75 -2.18 12.51 8.65
CA ALA A 75 -1.22 12.60 7.56
C ALA A 75 -1.64 13.68 6.58
N SER A 76 -0.68 14.46 6.14
CA SER A 76 -0.85 15.44 5.07
C SER A 76 0.30 15.32 4.07
N GLY A 77 0.04 15.71 2.84
CA GLY A 77 1.05 15.61 1.81
C GLY A 77 0.53 15.94 0.43
N THR A 78 1.28 15.50 -0.55
CA THR A 78 0.95 15.64 -1.96
C THR A 78 0.86 14.27 -2.64
N TYR A 79 0.11 14.21 -3.71
CA TYR A 79 0.03 13.02 -4.54
C TYR A 79 0.27 13.37 -6.01
N ARG A 80 0.77 12.40 -6.75
CA ARG A 80 0.92 12.43 -8.19
C ARG A 80 0.48 11.09 -8.77
N LEU A 81 -0.58 11.12 -9.56
CA LEU A 81 -1.06 9.99 -10.35
C LEU A 81 -0.60 10.16 -11.80
N VAL A 82 0.05 9.17 -12.34
CA VAL A 82 0.37 9.04 -13.76
C VAL A 82 -0.41 7.87 -14.31
N LEU A 83 -1.26 8.13 -15.28
CA LEU A 83 -2.07 7.14 -15.97
C LEU A 83 -1.64 7.09 -17.43
N LEU A 84 -1.19 5.93 -17.87
CA LEU A 84 -0.82 5.65 -19.25
C LEU A 84 -1.86 4.73 -19.85
N THR A 85 -2.33 5.08 -21.04
CA THR A 85 -3.18 4.21 -21.84
C THR A 85 -2.55 3.97 -23.19
N HIS A 86 -2.60 2.72 -23.65
CA HIS A 86 -2.09 2.33 -24.94
C HIS A 86 -3.13 1.51 -25.69
N GLY A 87 -3.44 1.88 -26.90
CA GLY A 87 -4.45 1.21 -27.72
C GLY A 87 -4.24 1.42 -29.20
N ALA A 88 -5.15 0.90 -30.02
CA ALA A 88 -5.07 0.99 -31.47
C ALA A 88 -5.04 2.43 -32.01
N GLY A 89 -5.56 3.40 -31.26
CA GLY A 89 -5.54 4.83 -31.60
C GLY A 89 -4.28 5.57 -31.14
N GLY A 90 -3.33 4.90 -30.50
CA GLY A 90 -2.12 5.50 -29.96
C GLY A 90 -2.00 5.40 -28.44
N SER A 91 -1.07 6.16 -27.89
CA SER A 91 -0.82 6.23 -26.46
C SER A 91 -1.25 7.58 -25.92
N SER A 92 -1.80 7.61 -24.72
CA SER A 92 -2.04 8.87 -24.00
C SER A 92 -1.51 8.77 -22.58
N GLU A 93 -1.06 9.91 -22.06
CA GLU A 93 -0.62 10.08 -20.69
C GLU A 93 -1.50 11.14 -20.01
N SER A 94 -1.97 10.83 -18.83
CA SER A 94 -2.69 11.77 -17.96
C SER A 94 -1.96 11.86 -16.62
N VAL A 95 -1.65 13.09 -16.22
CA VAL A 95 -1.00 13.36 -14.93
C VAL A 95 -1.97 14.18 -14.07
N GLN A 96 -2.25 13.68 -12.88
CA GLN A 96 -3.03 14.39 -11.88
C GLN A 96 -2.20 14.54 -10.61
N GLN A 97 -2.26 15.70 -10.00
CA GLN A 97 -1.53 15.99 -8.77
C GLN A 97 -2.34 16.92 -7.88
N GLY A 98 -2.10 16.83 -6.59
CA GLY A 98 -2.79 17.66 -5.61
C GLY A 98 -2.24 17.44 -4.20
N SER A 99 -2.84 18.13 -3.25
CA SER A 99 -2.56 17.96 -1.82
C SER A 99 -3.71 17.24 -1.14
N PHE A 100 -3.42 16.64 0.01
CA PHE A 100 -4.41 15.95 0.81
C PHE A 100 -4.11 16.11 2.30
N ASP A 101 -5.17 15.97 3.10
CA ASP A 101 -5.14 15.86 4.55
C ASP A 101 -6.01 14.67 4.94
N LEU A 102 -5.49 13.81 5.83
CA LEU A 102 -6.17 12.63 6.34
C LEU A 102 -6.24 12.70 7.86
N GLU A 103 -7.40 12.42 8.40
CA GLU A 103 -7.60 12.18 9.83
C GLU A 103 -7.24 10.74 10.20
N PRO A 104 -6.97 10.46 11.48
CA PRO A 104 -6.66 9.11 11.93
C PRO A 104 -7.78 8.12 11.60
N GLY A 105 -7.42 7.01 10.95
CA GLY A 105 -8.35 5.95 10.59
C GLY A 105 -9.30 6.30 9.44
N SER A 106 -9.05 7.41 8.72
CA SER A 106 -9.82 7.80 7.56
C SER A 106 -9.22 7.29 6.26
N ASP A 107 -10.08 7.16 5.27
CA ASP A 107 -9.73 6.97 3.88
C ASP A 107 -10.29 8.13 3.04
N ARG A 108 -9.59 8.48 1.99
CA ARG A 108 -10.00 9.56 1.09
C ARG A 108 -9.70 9.21 -0.36
N ILE A 109 -10.67 9.47 -1.22
CA ILE A 109 -10.47 9.44 -2.67
C ILE A 109 -9.71 10.72 -3.05
N LEU A 110 -8.48 10.55 -3.53
CA LEU A 110 -7.63 11.66 -3.96
C LEU A 110 -7.93 12.10 -5.38
N ALA A 111 -8.22 11.14 -6.26
CA ALA A 111 -8.52 11.39 -7.66
C ALA A 111 -9.49 10.36 -8.22
N THR A 112 -10.29 10.78 -9.16
CA THR A 112 -11.17 9.92 -9.96
C THR A 112 -10.99 10.26 -11.42
N THR A 113 -10.69 9.29 -12.25
CA THR A 113 -10.51 9.46 -13.70
C THR A 113 -11.35 8.43 -14.44
N MET A 114 -11.97 8.86 -15.52
CA MET A 114 -12.69 7.97 -16.44
C MET A 114 -11.87 7.79 -17.72
N VAL A 115 -11.66 6.55 -18.10
CA VAL A 115 -10.96 6.18 -19.33
C VAL A 115 -11.92 5.44 -20.23
N ALA A 116 -12.01 5.86 -21.48
CA ALA A 116 -12.80 5.14 -22.47
C ALA A 116 -12.12 3.78 -22.74
N VAL A 117 -12.88 2.70 -22.60
CA VAL A 117 -12.38 1.36 -22.80
C VAL A 117 -12.80 0.85 -24.17
N SER A 118 -11.84 0.44 -24.98
CA SER A 118 -12.06 -0.45 -26.12
C SER A 118 -11.36 -1.78 -25.86
N ASP A 119 -11.75 -2.84 -26.56
CA ASP A 119 -11.31 -4.22 -26.31
C ASP A 119 -9.80 -4.47 -26.39
N LYS A 120 -9.01 -3.45 -26.70
CA LYS A 120 -7.55 -3.54 -26.88
C LYS A 120 -6.80 -2.39 -26.18
N VAL A 121 -7.34 -1.82 -25.12
CA VAL A 121 -6.65 -0.76 -24.36
C VAL A 121 -5.92 -1.39 -23.19
N GLU A 122 -4.61 -1.28 -23.22
CA GLU A 122 -3.74 -1.54 -22.07
C GLU A 122 -3.64 -0.26 -21.23
N MET A 123 -3.77 -0.42 -19.94
CA MET A 123 -3.70 0.70 -19.00
C MET A 123 -2.72 0.37 -17.88
N SER A 124 -1.85 1.33 -17.60
CA SER A 124 -1.03 1.30 -16.39
C SER A 124 -1.25 2.59 -15.59
N ALA A 125 -1.26 2.45 -14.29
CA ALA A 125 -1.36 3.59 -13.39
C ALA A 125 -0.30 3.48 -12.31
N ARG A 126 0.31 4.62 -11.99
CA ARG A 126 1.29 4.75 -10.91
C ARG A 126 0.91 5.95 -10.06
N LEU A 127 0.72 5.70 -8.78
CA LEU A 127 0.50 6.73 -7.77
C LEU A 127 1.74 6.88 -6.92
N GLN A 128 2.16 8.10 -6.72
CA GLN A 128 3.16 8.49 -5.74
C GLN A 128 2.51 9.40 -4.71
N ILE A 129 2.71 9.08 -3.44
CA ILE A 129 2.26 9.88 -2.30
C ILE A 129 3.52 10.32 -1.55
N GLU A 130 3.63 11.60 -1.28
CA GLU A 130 4.73 12.20 -0.54
C GLU A 130 4.18 12.90 0.71
N THR A 131 4.74 12.55 1.87
CA THR A 131 4.42 13.13 3.17
C THR A 131 5.71 13.56 3.85
N ASP A 132 5.59 14.22 5.00
CA ASP A 132 6.73 14.54 5.89
C ASP A 132 7.48 13.29 6.39
N ARG A 133 6.87 12.12 6.33
CA ARG A 133 7.43 10.83 6.77
C ARG A 133 8.10 10.04 5.65
N GLY A 134 7.94 10.45 4.41
CA GLY A 134 8.53 9.78 3.26
C GLY A 134 7.61 9.65 2.07
N VAL A 135 8.00 8.77 1.14
CA VAL A 135 7.30 8.54 -0.13
C VAL A 135 6.74 7.13 -0.17
N SER A 136 5.48 7.02 -0.57
CA SER A 136 4.79 5.75 -0.85
C SER A 136 4.42 5.67 -2.32
N GLN A 137 4.51 4.49 -2.91
CA GLN A 137 4.13 4.25 -4.29
C GLN A 137 3.24 3.04 -4.41
N CYS A 138 2.22 3.13 -5.24
CA CYS A 138 1.38 2.01 -5.63
C CYS A 138 1.03 2.07 -7.11
N GLY A 139 0.71 0.93 -7.67
CA GLY A 139 0.32 0.76 -9.06
C GLY A 139 -0.97 -0.04 -9.18
N LEU A 140 -1.48 -0.18 -10.39
CA LEU A 140 -2.53 -1.16 -10.65
C LEU A 140 -1.98 -2.56 -10.39
N PRO A 141 -2.79 -3.46 -9.80
CA PRO A 141 -2.44 -4.87 -9.75
C PRO A 141 -2.34 -5.41 -11.18
N GLU A 142 -1.28 -6.17 -11.42
CA GLU A 142 -1.08 -6.92 -12.67
C GLU A 142 -2.02 -8.11 -12.75
#